data_109109fad61339dd93b8f577445c48ed
#
_entry.id   109109fad61339dd93b8f577445c48ed
#
_cell.length_a   1.000
_cell.length_b   1.000
_cell.length_c   1.000
_cell.angle_alpha   90.00
_cell.angle_beta   90.00
_cell.angle_gamma   90.00
#
_symmetry.space_group_name_H-M   'P 1'
#
loop_
_entity.id
_entity.type
_entity.pdbx_description
1 polymer ?
#
loop_
_entity_poly.entity_id
_entity_poly.type
_entity_poly.pdbx_seq_one_letter_code
_entity_poly.pdbx_strand_id
1 'polypeptide(L)'
;MTNSLAKIRYQIKKFVIEFLNLKKFFISDVGNSLRIMMIHDTPKKDHYIYEKQIEFLLLNGWRPLDPKKFIENKIKKKKIIGKNLVITFDDGLKSNKGLAEKFKNKFGIKSIFFVPYSFVNMKKTKDIKKFCLNKLNIFKKKYYNLNLNLKDLRKLVLDGHVIGSHTINHLNLKNIVDIKQLKNEIAGSKSLLTKLTGKRINLFAFTFGTLKDIDKKSLKISLDNYDLIFSGIRGNNIKNNRILFRDEINRNYSKYMCQSLLSGNIDFLYSSARKKLLKMSQ
;
A
#
# COMPACT_ATOMS: atom_id res chain seq x y z
N MET A 1 -9.90 -25.93 0.66
CA MET A 1 -8.56 -26.23 0.08
C MET A 1 -7.67 -25.00 -0.13
N THR A 2 -8.18 -23.81 -0.39
CA THR A 2 -7.39 -22.57 -0.65
C THR A 2 -6.59 -22.04 0.56
N ASN A 3 -7.06 -22.25 1.79
CA ASN A 3 -6.38 -21.79 3.02
C ASN A 3 -5.09 -22.58 3.37
N SER A 4 -5.01 -23.84 2.98
CA SER A 4 -3.84 -24.69 3.25
C SER A 4 -2.63 -24.29 2.41
N LEU A 5 -2.81 -24.07 1.11
CA LEU A 5 -1.74 -23.68 0.19
C LEU A 5 -1.17 -22.28 0.50
N ALA A 6 -2.05 -21.34 0.90
CA ALA A 6 -1.60 -20.00 1.33
C ALA A 6 -0.77 -20.08 2.62
N LYS A 7 -1.16 -20.94 3.56
CA LYS A 7 -0.47 -21.19 4.81
C LYS A 7 0.90 -21.87 4.58
N ILE A 8 0.96 -22.85 3.68
CA ILE A 8 2.19 -23.53 3.30
C ILE A 8 3.16 -22.56 2.61
N ARG A 9 2.68 -21.77 1.64
CA ARG A 9 3.50 -20.72 0.97
C ARG A 9 4.02 -19.68 1.96
N TYR A 10 3.22 -19.30 2.95
CA TYR A 10 3.64 -18.40 4.01
C TYR A 10 4.74 -19.04 4.87
N GLN A 11 4.61 -20.31 5.29
CA GLN A 11 5.61 -21.01 6.09
C GLN A 11 6.92 -21.21 5.32
N ILE A 12 6.85 -21.58 4.04
CA ILE A 12 8.04 -21.69 3.17
C ILE A 12 8.73 -20.32 3.06
N LYS A 13 7.97 -19.25 2.81
CA LYS A 13 8.50 -17.89 2.73
C LYS A 13 9.14 -17.46 4.04
N LYS A 14 8.52 -17.77 5.18
CA LYS A 14 9.05 -17.53 6.53
C LYS A 14 10.35 -18.27 6.74
N PHE A 15 10.39 -19.58 6.43
CA PHE A 15 11.57 -20.43 6.57
C PHE A 15 12.74 -19.93 5.69
N VAL A 16 12.48 -19.60 4.41
CA VAL A 16 13.51 -19.05 3.51
C VAL A 16 14.06 -17.75 4.05
N ILE A 17 13.22 -16.86 4.58
CA ILE A 17 13.67 -15.57 5.12
C ILE A 17 14.42 -15.76 6.45
N GLU A 18 13.97 -16.63 7.33
CA GLU A 18 14.69 -16.97 8.57
C GLU A 18 16.03 -17.62 8.26
N PHE A 19 16.11 -18.53 7.30
CA PHE A 19 17.35 -19.15 6.82
C PHE A 19 18.32 -18.12 6.22
N LEU A 20 17.82 -17.17 5.43
CA LEU A 20 18.62 -16.07 4.87
C LEU A 20 19.08 -15.09 5.97
N ASN A 21 18.31 -14.91 7.05
CA ASN A 21 18.68 -14.08 8.20
C ASN A 21 19.74 -14.73 9.12
N LEU A 22 19.77 -16.06 9.21
CA LEU A 22 20.79 -16.80 9.99
C LEU A 22 22.19 -16.65 9.39
N LYS A 23 22.32 -16.44 8.10
CA LYS A 23 23.57 -16.05 7.48
C LYS A 23 23.70 -14.53 7.56
N LYS A 24 24.36 -13.99 8.59
CA LYS A 24 24.78 -12.57 8.75
C LYS A 24 25.40 -11.94 7.48
N PHE A 25 25.59 -12.73 6.43
CA PHE A 25 26.20 -12.38 5.16
C PHE A 25 25.30 -11.60 4.18
N PHE A 26 24.00 -11.47 4.46
CA PHE A 26 23.06 -10.86 3.51
C PHE A 26 22.37 -9.57 3.99
N ILE A 27 22.91 -8.91 4.99
CA ILE A 27 22.65 -7.48 5.14
C ILE A 27 23.62 -6.79 4.19
N SER A 28 23.41 -6.97 2.89
CA SER A 28 24.05 -6.12 1.90
C SER A 28 23.73 -4.69 2.27
N ASP A 29 24.74 -3.86 2.39
CA ASP A 29 24.54 -2.42 2.51
C ASP A 29 23.70 -2.00 1.31
N VAL A 30 22.40 -1.80 1.57
CA VAL A 30 21.44 -1.46 0.52
C VAL A 30 21.63 0.01 0.26
N GLY A 31 22.65 0.38 -0.45
CA GLY A 31 22.99 1.74 -0.80
C GLY A 31 21.77 2.68 -0.93
N ASN A 32 21.60 3.37 -2.00
CA ASN A 32 20.38 4.18 -2.22
C ASN A 32 19.15 3.29 -2.45
N SER A 33 18.15 3.42 -1.62
CA SER A 33 16.91 2.65 -1.68
C SER A 33 15.69 3.50 -1.38
N LEU A 34 14.61 3.25 -2.12
CA LEU A 34 13.28 3.79 -1.85
C LEU A 34 12.29 2.63 -1.77
N ARG A 35 11.85 2.31 -0.55
CA ARG A 35 10.87 1.25 -0.30
C ARG A 35 9.53 1.86 0.10
N ILE A 36 8.46 1.21 -0.30
CA ILE A 36 7.10 1.64 0.01
C ILE A 36 6.40 0.50 0.74
N MET A 37 6.20 0.65 2.04
CA MET A 37 5.44 -0.29 2.84
C MET A 37 3.96 -0.20 2.50
N MET A 38 3.33 -1.36 2.30
CA MET A 38 1.89 -1.50 2.13
C MET A 38 1.33 -2.24 3.34
N ILE A 39 0.43 -1.58 4.06
CA ILE A 39 -0.17 -2.10 5.29
C ILE A 39 -1.70 -2.10 5.11
N HIS A 40 -2.34 -3.21 5.47
CA HIS A 40 -3.79 -3.37 5.44
C HIS A 40 -4.39 -3.19 6.85
N ASP A 41 -5.37 -4.04 7.25
CA ASP A 41 -6.03 -3.94 8.56
C ASP A 41 -5.04 -3.96 9.74
N THR A 42 -5.12 -2.93 10.60
CA THR A 42 -4.26 -2.74 11.77
C THR A 42 -5.08 -2.65 13.08
N PRO A 43 -5.62 -3.75 13.58
CA PRO A 43 -6.37 -3.75 14.83
C PRO A 43 -5.55 -3.14 15.98
N LYS A 44 -6.19 -2.39 16.89
CA LYS A 44 -5.51 -1.66 17.99
C LYS A 44 -4.56 -2.56 18.80
N LYS A 45 -4.93 -3.82 19.01
CA LYS A 45 -4.11 -4.81 19.74
C LYS A 45 -2.78 -5.13 19.06
N ASP A 46 -2.69 -4.91 17.74
CA ASP A 46 -1.49 -5.22 16.94
C ASP A 46 -0.60 -3.99 16.71
N HIS A 47 -1.02 -2.78 17.13
CA HIS A 47 -0.28 -1.53 16.92
C HIS A 47 1.15 -1.61 17.47
N TYR A 48 1.32 -2.21 18.65
CA TYR A 48 2.64 -2.37 19.28
C TYR A 48 3.62 -3.14 18.37
N ILE A 49 3.14 -4.15 17.62
CA ILE A 49 3.97 -4.93 16.71
C ILE A 49 4.50 -4.03 15.59
N TYR A 50 3.63 -3.23 14.98
CA TYR A 50 4.03 -2.30 13.93
C TYR A 50 4.95 -1.19 14.45
N GLU A 51 4.71 -0.68 15.66
CA GLU A 51 5.62 0.29 16.29
C GLU A 51 7.03 -0.30 16.46
N LYS A 52 7.16 -1.55 16.92
CA LYS A 52 8.45 -2.23 17.04
C LYS A 52 9.12 -2.54 15.71
N GLN A 53 8.33 -2.85 14.67
CA GLN A 53 8.85 -3.01 13.31
C GLN A 53 9.45 -1.69 12.80
N ILE A 54 8.74 -0.57 12.94
CA ILE A 54 9.21 0.76 12.51
C ILE A 54 10.42 1.21 13.33
N GLU A 55 10.36 1.11 14.65
CA GLU A 55 11.47 1.48 15.52
C GLU A 55 12.78 0.76 15.13
N PHE A 56 12.69 -0.55 14.86
CA PHE A 56 13.82 -1.33 14.41
C PHE A 56 14.35 -0.90 13.03
N LEU A 57 13.47 -0.55 12.11
CA LEU A 57 13.87 -0.05 10.79
C LEU A 57 14.61 1.29 10.90
N LEU A 58 14.11 2.21 11.74
CA LEU A 58 14.77 3.49 11.98
C LEU A 58 16.18 3.31 12.58
N LEU A 59 16.32 2.41 13.56
CA LEU A 59 17.63 2.07 14.14
C LEU A 59 18.60 1.44 13.13
N ASN A 60 18.09 0.84 12.05
CA ASN A 60 18.88 0.28 10.94
C ASN A 60 19.05 1.24 9.76
N GLY A 61 18.88 2.53 10.00
CA GLY A 61 19.21 3.60 9.05
C GLY A 61 18.13 3.88 7.98
N TRP A 62 16.91 3.30 8.11
CA TRP A 62 15.79 3.69 7.26
C TRP A 62 15.26 5.05 7.67
N ARG A 63 15.03 5.92 6.69
CA ARG A 63 14.53 7.28 6.87
C ARG A 63 13.12 7.41 6.31
N PRO A 64 12.11 7.69 7.14
CA PRO A 64 10.77 7.98 6.64
C PRO A 64 10.78 9.21 5.76
N LEU A 65 10.25 9.07 4.56
CA LEU A 65 10.12 10.18 3.62
C LEU A 65 8.69 10.74 3.70
N ASP A 66 8.58 12.06 3.94
CA ASP A 66 7.28 12.74 3.92
C ASP A 66 6.57 12.49 2.59
N PRO A 67 5.28 12.10 2.59
CA PRO A 67 4.56 11.76 1.37
C PRO A 67 4.52 12.87 0.33
N LYS A 68 4.39 14.13 0.73
CA LYS A 68 4.36 15.27 -0.21
C LYS A 68 5.72 15.45 -0.87
N LYS A 69 6.80 15.38 -0.07
CA LYS A 69 8.19 15.43 -0.56
C LYS A 69 8.51 14.23 -1.46
N PHE A 70 8.02 13.05 -1.11
CA PHE A 70 8.14 11.85 -1.95
C PHE A 70 7.49 12.05 -3.32
N ILE A 71 6.24 12.52 -3.35
CA ILE A 71 5.50 12.79 -4.59
C ILE A 71 6.24 13.83 -5.44
N GLU A 72 6.64 14.95 -4.84
CA GLU A 72 7.41 15.99 -5.52
C GLU A 72 8.71 15.46 -6.13
N ASN A 73 9.49 14.68 -5.36
CA ASN A 73 10.74 14.10 -5.82
C ASN A 73 10.52 13.15 -7.00
N LYS A 74 9.45 12.33 -6.98
CA LYS A 74 9.13 11.42 -8.07
C LYS A 74 8.69 12.16 -9.34
N ILE A 75 7.83 13.17 -9.20
CA ILE A 75 7.36 13.98 -10.35
C ILE A 75 8.51 14.79 -10.95
N LYS A 76 9.31 15.43 -10.13
CA LYS A 76 10.47 16.24 -10.56
C LYS A 76 11.71 15.39 -10.86
N LYS A 77 11.63 14.07 -10.82
CA LYS A 77 12.74 13.12 -11.06
C LYS A 77 13.99 13.42 -10.24
N LYS A 78 13.82 13.92 -9.02
CA LYS A 78 14.94 14.21 -8.11
C LYS A 78 15.60 12.93 -7.63
N LYS A 79 16.93 12.96 -7.48
CA LYS A 79 17.69 11.83 -6.93
C LYS A 79 17.32 11.63 -5.45
N ILE A 80 17.06 10.39 -5.07
CA ILE A 80 16.78 9.97 -3.69
C ILE A 80 18.02 9.24 -3.18
N ILE A 81 18.60 9.72 -2.07
CA ILE A 81 19.86 9.22 -1.51
C ILE A 81 19.58 8.56 -0.16
N GLY A 82 20.26 7.43 0.10
CA GLY A 82 20.15 6.66 1.34
C GLY A 82 18.95 5.72 1.36
N LYS A 83 18.68 5.12 2.51
CA LYS A 83 17.58 4.16 2.75
C LYS A 83 16.30 4.93 3.09
N ASN A 84 15.40 5.07 2.13
CA ASN A 84 14.17 5.83 2.31
C ASN A 84 12.95 4.93 2.37
N LEU A 85 12.00 5.26 3.24
CA LEU A 85 10.80 4.51 3.50
C LEU A 85 9.56 5.40 3.37
N VAL A 86 8.59 4.96 2.60
CA VAL A 86 7.24 5.55 2.54
C VAL A 86 6.25 4.54 3.10
N ILE A 87 5.30 4.98 3.91
CA ILE A 87 4.28 4.11 4.49
C ILE A 87 2.95 4.37 3.79
N THR A 88 2.29 3.31 3.35
CA THR A 88 0.96 3.36 2.74
C THR A 88 -0.01 2.44 3.48
N PHE A 89 -1.26 2.90 3.63
CA PHE A 89 -2.37 2.13 4.16
C PHE A 89 -3.43 1.97 3.08
N ASP A 90 -3.88 0.74 2.86
CA ASP A 90 -4.90 0.44 1.88
C ASP A 90 -6.29 0.22 2.53
N ASP A 91 -7.31 0.05 1.71
CA ASP A 91 -8.69 -0.34 2.03
C ASP A 91 -9.56 0.69 2.75
N GLY A 92 -9.00 1.77 3.28
CA GLY A 92 -9.80 2.78 3.97
C GLY A 92 -10.39 2.33 5.31
N LEU A 93 -9.73 1.40 6.01
CA LEU A 93 -10.12 0.95 7.34
C LEU A 93 -9.77 1.96 8.43
N LYS A 94 -10.66 2.15 9.39
CA LYS A 94 -10.47 3.10 10.49
C LYS A 94 -9.35 2.70 11.45
N SER A 95 -9.06 1.41 11.55
CA SER A 95 -7.92 0.90 12.32
C SER A 95 -6.59 1.51 11.87
N ASN A 96 -6.42 1.75 10.57
CA ASN A 96 -5.22 2.33 9.97
C ASN A 96 -4.96 3.78 10.46
N LYS A 97 -6.04 4.57 10.67
CA LYS A 97 -5.92 5.92 11.23
C LYS A 97 -5.28 5.89 12.61
N GLY A 98 -5.74 4.98 13.49
CA GLY A 98 -5.18 4.87 14.85
C GLY A 98 -3.68 4.51 14.87
N LEU A 99 -3.23 3.66 13.97
CA LEU A 99 -1.80 3.34 13.84
C LEU A 99 -1.02 4.53 13.24
N ALA A 100 -1.56 5.20 12.23
CA ALA A 100 -0.92 6.37 11.63
C ALA A 100 -0.78 7.54 12.62
N GLU A 101 -1.78 7.76 13.49
CA GLU A 101 -1.69 8.74 14.58
C GLU A 101 -0.52 8.40 15.54
N LYS A 102 -0.34 7.13 15.90
CA LYS A 102 0.80 6.69 16.70
C LYS A 102 2.13 6.90 15.99
N PHE A 103 2.23 6.55 14.72
CA PHE A 103 3.43 6.76 13.91
C PHE A 103 3.78 8.25 13.80
N LYS A 104 2.77 9.10 13.60
CA LYS A 104 2.96 10.56 13.58
C LYS A 104 3.46 11.09 14.92
N ASN A 105 2.80 10.70 16.02
CA ASN A 105 3.12 11.23 17.35
C ASN A 105 4.48 10.75 17.87
N LYS A 106 4.82 9.48 17.63
CA LYS A 106 6.05 8.87 18.16
C LYS A 106 7.27 9.11 17.27
N PHE A 107 7.08 9.09 15.95
CA PHE A 107 8.19 9.09 14.98
C PHE A 107 8.12 10.23 13.97
N GLY A 108 7.12 11.13 14.03
CA GLY A 108 6.91 12.18 13.04
C GLY A 108 6.48 11.67 11.65
N ILE A 109 6.09 10.40 11.54
CA ILE A 109 5.84 9.74 10.25
C ILE A 109 4.45 10.08 9.74
N LYS A 110 4.38 10.61 8.52
CA LYS A 110 3.15 10.76 7.74
C LYS A 110 3.06 9.65 6.70
N SER A 111 1.84 9.36 6.23
CA SER A 111 1.55 8.21 5.37
C SER A 111 0.62 8.56 4.22
N ILE A 112 0.51 7.68 3.23
CA ILE A 112 -0.47 7.74 2.15
C ILE A 112 -1.59 6.75 2.48
N PHE A 113 -2.85 7.17 2.28
CA PHE A 113 -4.02 6.31 2.45
C PHE A 113 -4.70 6.10 1.10
N PHE A 114 -4.70 4.88 0.61
CA PHE A 114 -5.45 4.49 -0.58
C PHE A 114 -6.82 3.99 -0.16
N VAL A 115 -7.86 4.72 -0.57
CA VAL A 115 -9.22 4.48 -0.08
C VAL A 115 -10.21 4.19 -1.21
N PRO A 116 -11.03 3.13 -1.10
CA PRO A 116 -12.17 2.92 -1.99
C PRO A 116 -13.27 3.95 -1.68
N TYR A 117 -13.71 4.69 -2.71
CA TYR A 117 -14.69 5.77 -2.50
C TYR A 117 -15.99 5.29 -1.85
N SER A 118 -16.57 4.19 -2.37
CA SER A 118 -17.82 3.67 -1.82
C SER A 118 -17.69 3.31 -0.35
N PHE A 119 -16.59 2.68 0.06
CA PHE A 119 -16.40 2.26 1.44
C PHE A 119 -16.33 3.44 2.41
N VAL A 120 -15.54 4.46 2.09
CA VAL A 120 -15.42 5.64 2.97
C VAL A 120 -16.67 6.51 2.99
N ASN A 121 -17.56 6.36 2.02
CA ASN A 121 -18.84 7.07 1.96
C ASN A 121 -20.01 6.28 2.58
N MET A 122 -19.81 5.02 2.97
CA MET A 122 -20.85 4.19 3.61
C MET A 122 -21.15 4.65 5.03
N LYS A 123 -22.46 4.71 5.37
CA LYS A 123 -22.95 5.08 6.70
C LYS A 123 -23.63 3.92 7.42
N LYS A 124 -24.30 3.02 6.68
CA LYS A 124 -25.09 1.93 7.26
C LYS A 124 -24.19 0.74 7.60
N THR A 125 -24.26 0.22 8.81
CA THR A 125 -23.49 -0.95 9.28
C THR A 125 -23.69 -2.17 8.41
N LYS A 126 -24.90 -2.40 7.86
CA LYS A 126 -25.20 -3.50 6.94
C LYS A 126 -24.35 -3.43 5.66
N ASP A 127 -24.23 -2.24 5.08
CA ASP A 127 -23.45 -2.03 3.85
C ASP A 127 -21.95 -2.17 4.11
N ILE A 128 -21.46 -1.61 5.23
CA ILE A 128 -20.09 -1.77 5.70
C ILE A 128 -19.75 -3.27 5.88
N LYS A 129 -20.64 -4.05 6.54
CA LYS A 129 -20.48 -5.49 6.69
C LYS A 129 -20.39 -6.19 5.34
N LYS A 130 -21.33 -5.90 4.43
CA LYS A 130 -21.36 -6.49 3.09
C LYS A 130 -20.06 -6.19 2.32
N PHE A 131 -19.58 -4.94 2.39
CA PHE A 131 -18.33 -4.54 1.74
C PHE A 131 -17.11 -5.26 2.34
N CYS A 132 -17.00 -5.30 3.67
CA CYS A 132 -15.91 -6.00 4.36
C CYS A 132 -15.86 -7.47 3.98
N LEU A 133 -17.00 -8.17 3.97
CA LEU A 133 -17.05 -9.59 3.63
C LEU A 133 -16.74 -9.86 2.15
N ASN A 134 -17.38 -9.11 1.25
CA ASN A 134 -17.38 -9.44 -0.18
C ASN A 134 -16.23 -8.79 -0.97
N LYS A 135 -15.65 -7.69 -0.46
CA LYS A 135 -14.61 -6.94 -1.18
C LYS A 135 -13.24 -6.99 -0.49
N LEU A 136 -13.22 -6.94 0.84
CA LEU A 136 -11.99 -6.93 1.60
C LEU A 136 -11.64 -8.28 2.24
N ASN A 137 -12.54 -9.25 2.18
CA ASN A 137 -12.38 -10.56 2.82
C ASN A 137 -12.06 -10.44 4.34
N ILE A 138 -12.71 -9.48 4.99
CA ILE A 138 -12.52 -9.16 6.41
C ILE A 138 -13.69 -9.70 7.23
N PHE A 139 -13.39 -10.60 8.16
CA PHE A 139 -14.35 -11.22 9.08
C PHE A 139 -14.15 -10.65 10.48
N LYS A 140 -15.17 -9.96 11.03
CA LYS A 140 -15.16 -9.35 12.37
C LYS A 140 -16.41 -9.74 13.14
N LYS A 141 -16.32 -9.72 14.48
CA LYS A 141 -17.49 -9.88 15.35
C LYS A 141 -18.46 -8.70 15.24
N LYS A 142 -17.92 -7.47 15.06
CA LYS A 142 -18.67 -6.22 14.92
C LYS A 142 -18.17 -5.44 13.71
N TYR A 143 -19.09 -4.87 12.94
CA TYR A 143 -18.80 -4.10 11.72
C TYR A 143 -19.10 -2.62 11.84
N TYR A 144 -19.58 -2.17 13.02
CA TYR A 144 -19.85 -0.77 13.26
C TYR A 144 -18.58 0.07 13.17
N ASN A 145 -18.66 1.17 12.41
CA ASN A 145 -17.59 2.17 12.32
C ASN A 145 -16.19 1.61 11.93
N LEU A 146 -16.15 0.62 11.03
CA LEU A 146 -14.89 0.04 10.56
C LEU A 146 -14.21 0.83 9.44
N ASN A 147 -14.98 1.61 8.67
CA ASN A 147 -14.46 2.43 7.57
C ASN A 147 -14.05 3.83 8.05
N LEU A 148 -13.07 4.41 7.39
CA LEU A 148 -12.83 5.84 7.44
C LEU A 148 -14.06 6.57 6.88
N ASN A 149 -14.42 7.70 7.47
CA ASN A 149 -15.47 8.58 6.96
C ASN A 149 -14.88 9.95 6.57
N LEU A 150 -15.72 10.85 6.05
CA LEU A 150 -15.27 12.18 5.61
C LEU A 150 -14.53 12.97 6.71
N LYS A 151 -15.03 12.91 7.98
CA LYS A 151 -14.36 13.58 9.12
C LYS A 151 -12.96 13.01 9.35
N ASP A 152 -12.82 11.68 9.25
CA ASP A 152 -11.53 11.00 9.37
C ASP A 152 -10.57 11.39 8.24
N LEU A 153 -11.05 11.42 6.98
CA LEU A 153 -10.23 11.80 5.83
C LEU A 153 -9.74 13.26 5.94
N ARG A 154 -10.62 14.19 6.33
CA ARG A 154 -10.25 15.58 6.58
C ARG A 154 -9.18 15.70 7.68
N LYS A 155 -9.37 14.98 8.78
CA LYS A 155 -8.37 14.96 9.87
C LYS A 155 -7.02 14.44 9.39
N LEU A 156 -7.00 13.33 8.63
CA LEU A 156 -5.76 12.79 8.05
C LEU A 156 -5.05 13.81 7.15
N VAL A 157 -5.79 14.54 6.30
CA VAL A 157 -5.23 15.59 5.44
C VAL A 157 -4.65 16.74 6.26
N LEU A 158 -5.36 17.20 7.30
CA LEU A 158 -4.87 18.24 8.23
C LEU A 158 -3.62 17.79 8.97
N ASP A 159 -3.52 16.54 9.33
CA ASP A 159 -2.35 15.94 9.97
C ASP A 159 -1.16 15.74 9.01
N GLY A 160 -1.34 16.10 7.73
CA GLY A 160 -0.28 16.06 6.71
C GLY A 160 -0.15 14.72 5.98
N HIS A 161 -1.08 13.77 6.23
CA HIS A 161 -1.19 12.56 5.41
C HIS A 161 -1.75 12.89 4.02
N VAL A 162 -1.52 11.99 3.07
CA VAL A 162 -2.01 12.13 1.68
C VAL A 162 -3.07 11.06 1.41
N ILE A 163 -4.13 11.44 0.70
CA ILE A 163 -5.17 10.51 0.26
C ILE A 163 -4.92 10.17 -1.22
N GLY A 164 -4.96 8.88 -1.54
CA GLY A 164 -4.93 8.33 -2.88
C GLY A 164 -6.19 7.51 -3.17
N SER A 165 -6.43 7.22 -4.43
CA SER A 165 -7.55 6.40 -4.88
C SER A 165 -7.23 4.92 -4.83
N HIS A 166 -8.23 4.12 -4.41
CA HIS A 166 -8.21 2.65 -4.47
C HIS A 166 -9.47 2.13 -5.17
N THR A 167 -9.81 2.73 -6.32
CA THR A 167 -11.05 2.54 -7.09
C THR A 167 -12.32 3.06 -6.40
N ILE A 168 -13.48 2.90 -7.03
CA ILE A 168 -14.76 3.20 -6.39
C ILE A 168 -15.16 2.06 -5.46
N ASN A 169 -15.22 0.82 -5.99
CA ASN A 169 -15.87 -0.32 -5.34
C ASN A 169 -14.92 -1.45 -4.95
N HIS A 170 -13.62 -1.21 -4.96
CA HIS A 170 -12.59 -2.23 -4.66
C HIS A 170 -12.75 -3.49 -5.54
N LEU A 171 -12.97 -3.29 -6.85
CA LEU A 171 -13.07 -4.40 -7.80
C LEU A 171 -11.70 -4.82 -8.32
N ASN A 172 -11.57 -6.10 -8.70
CA ASN A 172 -10.42 -6.52 -9.50
C ASN A 172 -10.61 -5.98 -10.92
N LEU A 173 -9.82 -4.97 -11.27
CA LEU A 173 -9.99 -4.19 -12.50
C LEU A 173 -9.81 -5.02 -13.77
N LYS A 174 -8.98 -6.06 -13.72
CA LYS A 174 -8.78 -6.95 -14.86
C LYS A 174 -10.02 -7.75 -15.23
N ASN A 175 -10.90 -8.00 -14.25
CA ASN A 175 -12.14 -8.76 -14.47
C ASN A 175 -13.28 -7.89 -15.03
N ILE A 176 -13.06 -6.58 -15.21
CA ILE A 176 -14.06 -5.67 -15.77
C ILE A 176 -13.93 -5.67 -17.28
N VAL A 177 -14.94 -6.23 -17.96
CA VAL A 177 -14.99 -6.31 -19.42
C VAL A 177 -15.45 -4.97 -20.02
N ASP A 178 -16.46 -4.33 -19.43
CA ASP A 178 -16.98 -3.05 -19.91
C ASP A 178 -15.99 -1.91 -19.66
N ILE A 179 -15.55 -1.28 -20.74
CA ILE A 179 -14.59 -0.18 -20.70
C ILE A 179 -15.13 1.08 -20.01
N LYS A 180 -16.45 1.32 -20.07
CA LYS A 180 -17.09 2.45 -19.39
C LYS A 180 -17.05 2.23 -17.87
N GLN A 181 -17.38 1.02 -17.43
CA GLN A 181 -17.28 0.64 -16.02
C GLN A 181 -15.84 0.72 -15.54
N LEU A 182 -14.86 0.24 -16.32
CA LEU A 182 -13.44 0.30 -15.96
C LEU A 182 -12.95 1.74 -15.81
N LYS A 183 -13.30 2.62 -16.76
CA LYS A 183 -13.00 4.07 -16.67
C LYS A 183 -13.65 4.70 -15.46
N ASN A 184 -14.90 4.34 -15.15
CA ASN A 184 -15.60 4.85 -13.96
C ASN A 184 -14.89 4.42 -12.66
N GLU A 185 -14.52 3.14 -12.52
CA GLU A 185 -13.80 2.65 -11.33
C GLU A 185 -12.46 3.39 -11.12
N ILE A 186 -11.75 3.74 -12.19
CA ILE A 186 -10.43 4.39 -12.10
C ILE A 186 -10.57 5.92 -12.10
N ALA A 187 -11.03 6.54 -13.18
CA ALA A 187 -11.10 7.99 -13.32
C ALA A 187 -12.26 8.60 -12.50
N GLY A 188 -13.39 7.92 -12.42
CA GLY A 188 -14.52 8.33 -11.60
C GLY A 188 -14.16 8.40 -10.11
N SER A 189 -13.38 7.45 -9.60
CA SER A 189 -12.90 7.46 -8.21
C SER A 189 -12.06 8.71 -7.90
N LYS A 190 -11.22 9.18 -8.84
CA LYS A 190 -10.46 10.43 -8.71
C LYS A 190 -11.38 11.61 -8.48
N SER A 191 -12.38 11.77 -9.36
CA SER A 191 -13.33 12.89 -9.31
C SER A 191 -14.14 12.88 -8.02
N LEU A 192 -14.66 11.72 -7.65
CA LEU A 192 -15.48 11.54 -6.43
C LEU A 192 -14.68 11.81 -5.16
N LEU A 193 -13.45 11.29 -5.05
CA LEU A 193 -12.59 11.53 -3.89
C LEU A 193 -12.10 12.98 -3.83
N THR A 194 -11.82 13.61 -4.99
CA THR A 194 -11.48 15.04 -5.06
C THR A 194 -12.61 15.89 -4.50
N LYS A 195 -13.85 15.63 -4.96
CA LYS A 195 -15.05 16.32 -4.44
C LYS A 195 -15.27 16.07 -2.94
N LEU A 196 -15.07 14.82 -2.50
CA LEU A 196 -15.27 14.43 -1.09
C LEU A 196 -14.25 15.10 -0.15
N THR A 197 -12.98 15.16 -0.55
CA THR A 197 -11.88 15.64 0.31
C THR A 197 -11.55 17.13 0.13
N GLY A 198 -11.96 17.74 -0.98
CA GLY A 198 -11.55 19.08 -1.39
C GLY A 198 -10.05 19.15 -1.79
N LYS A 199 -9.40 18.01 -2.03
CA LYS A 199 -7.99 17.92 -2.41
C LYS A 199 -7.84 17.15 -3.72
N ARG A 200 -6.92 17.61 -4.57
CA ARG A 200 -6.58 16.90 -5.81
C ARG A 200 -6.04 15.50 -5.50
N ILE A 201 -6.63 14.48 -6.09
CA ILE A 201 -6.24 13.07 -5.95
C ILE A 201 -5.36 12.67 -7.13
N ASN A 202 -4.07 12.52 -6.91
CA ASN A 202 -3.07 12.27 -7.97
C ASN A 202 -2.45 10.88 -7.89
N LEU A 203 -2.75 10.12 -6.85
CA LEU A 203 -2.18 8.82 -6.57
C LEU A 203 -3.24 7.74 -6.71
N PHE A 204 -2.87 6.64 -7.33
CA PHE A 204 -3.72 5.48 -7.50
C PHE A 204 -3.00 4.21 -7.08
N ALA A 205 -3.65 3.37 -6.28
CA ALA A 205 -3.20 2.01 -6.00
C ALA A 205 -4.18 0.99 -6.59
N PHE A 206 -3.63 0.02 -7.32
CA PHE A 206 -4.40 -1.12 -7.80
C PHE A 206 -4.88 -1.96 -6.63
N THR A 207 -6.17 -2.30 -6.63
CA THR A 207 -6.75 -3.33 -5.77
C THR A 207 -6.11 -4.68 -6.09
N PHE A 208 -5.77 -5.47 -5.05
CA PHE A 208 -4.96 -6.70 -5.15
C PHE A 208 -3.54 -6.48 -5.68
N GLY A 209 -3.37 -5.73 -6.77
CA GLY A 209 -2.13 -5.15 -7.26
C GLY A 209 -1.05 -6.12 -7.74
N THR A 210 -1.35 -7.43 -7.91
CA THR A 210 -0.41 -8.39 -8.48
C THR A 210 -0.44 -8.36 -10.01
N LEU A 211 0.53 -8.99 -10.67
CA LEU A 211 0.53 -9.07 -12.14
C LEU A 211 -0.69 -9.81 -12.70
N LYS A 212 -1.36 -10.63 -11.87
CA LYS A 212 -2.59 -11.32 -12.25
C LYS A 212 -3.82 -10.40 -12.26
N ASP A 213 -3.73 -9.27 -11.56
CA ASP A 213 -4.85 -8.34 -11.33
C ASP A 213 -4.76 -7.07 -12.18
N ILE A 214 -3.62 -6.87 -12.86
CA ILE A 214 -3.35 -5.69 -13.68
C ILE A 214 -3.26 -6.13 -15.15
N ASP A 215 -4.00 -5.45 -16.02
CA ASP A 215 -3.91 -5.61 -17.47
C ASP A 215 -3.50 -4.30 -18.15
N LYS A 216 -3.24 -4.38 -19.46
CA LYS A 216 -2.80 -3.22 -20.27
C LYS A 216 -3.85 -2.10 -20.31
N LYS A 217 -5.15 -2.45 -20.32
CA LYS A 217 -6.25 -1.47 -20.38
C LYS A 217 -6.35 -0.68 -19.07
N SER A 218 -6.44 -1.37 -17.94
CA SER A 218 -6.52 -0.73 -16.61
C SER A 218 -5.28 0.09 -16.30
N LEU A 219 -4.09 -0.40 -16.69
CA LEU A 219 -2.83 0.32 -16.49
C LEU A 219 -2.79 1.60 -17.32
N LYS A 220 -3.17 1.55 -18.61
CA LYS A 220 -3.24 2.74 -19.46
C LYS A 220 -4.19 3.79 -18.89
N ILE A 221 -5.42 3.41 -18.55
CA ILE A 221 -6.40 4.34 -17.96
C ILE A 221 -5.86 4.96 -16.66
N SER A 222 -5.18 4.17 -15.83
CA SER A 222 -4.57 4.69 -14.60
C SER A 222 -3.47 5.71 -14.87
N LEU A 223 -2.58 5.43 -15.83
CA LEU A 223 -1.50 6.34 -16.24
C LEU A 223 -2.02 7.63 -16.88
N ASP A 224 -3.14 7.56 -17.60
CA ASP A 224 -3.77 8.74 -18.23
C ASP A 224 -4.40 9.66 -17.16
N ASN A 225 -4.74 9.14 -15.98
CA ASN A 225 -5.49 9.89 -14.96
C ASN A 225 -4.69 10.27 -13.72
N TYR A 226 -3.64 9.55 -13.35
CA TYR A 226 -2.90 9.75 -12.11
C TYR A 226 -1.42 9.96 -12.34
N ASP A 227 -0.78 10.73 -11.48
CA ASP A 227 0.65 11.06 -11.59
C ASP A 227 1.53 9.85 -11.20
N LEU A 228 1.16 9.13 -10.15
CA LEU A 228 1.86 7.94 -9.67
C LEU A 228 0.89 6.77 -9.44
N ILE A 229 1.30 5.59 -9.90
CA ILE A 229 0.54 4.35 -9.84
C ILE A 229 1.26 3.35 -8.94
N PHE A 230 0.56 2.75 -8.00
CA PHE A 230 1.10 1.82 -7.03
C PHE A 230 0.59 0.40 -7.29
N SER A 231 1.51 -0.52 -7.50
CA SER A 231 1.23 -1.96 -7.58
C SER A 231 1.41 -2.64 -6.23
N GLY A 232 0.99 -3.90 -6.11
CA GLY A 232 1.31 -4.78 -4.98
C GLY A 232 2.54 -5.66 -5.23
N ILE A 233 3.30 -5.39 -6.31
CA ILE A 233 4.51 -6.14 -6.64
C ILE A 233 5.68 -5.56 -5.87
N ARG A 234 6.45 -6.40 -5.21
CA ARG A 234 7.62 -6.01 -4.41
C ARG A 234 8.76 -5.46 -5.26
N GLY A 235 9.44 -4.40 -4.75
CA GLY A 235 10.63 -3.87 -5.42
C GLY A 235 11.10 -2.51 -4.93
N ASN A 236 12.36 -2.19 -5.28
CA ASN A 236 12.97 -0.89 -5.02
C ASN A 236 12.50 0.15 -6.05
N ASN A 237 12.20 1.36 -5.59
CA ASN A 237 11.67 2.46 -6.41
C ASN A 237 12.69 3.57 -6.66
N ILE A 238 13.98 3.29 -6.56
CA ILE A 238 15.02 4.30 -6.77
C ILE A 238 14.99 4.87 -8.20
N LYS A 239 14.62 4.06 -9.19
CA LYS A 239 14.44 4.49 -10.58
C LYS A 239 13.20 5.39 -10.71
N ASN A 240 13.27 6.36 -11.63
CA ASN A 240 12.21 7.34 -11.86
C ASN A 240 11.09 6.79 -12.76
N ASN A 241 10.30 5.88 -12.22
CA ASN A 241 9.11 5.34 -12.88
C ASN A 241 7.84 5.93 -12.26
N ARG A 242 6.79 6.09 -13.07
CA ARG A 242 5.44 6.43 -12.59
C ARG A 242 4.73 5.23 -11.94
N ILE A 243 5.16 4.02 -12.27
CA ILE A 243 4.68 2.76 -11.69
C ILE A 243 5.60 2.39 -10.54
N LEU A 244 5.02 2.28 -9.34
CA LEU A 244 5.71 2.07 -8.10
C LEU A 244 5.41 0.69 -7.51
N PHE A 245 6.43 0.08 -6.94
CA PHE A 245 6.37 -1.23 -6.30
C PHE A 245 6.19 -1.08 -4.80
N ARG A 246 5.47 -2.02 -4.16
CA ARG A 246 5.21 -1.96 -2.73
C ARG A 246 5.55 -3.27 -2.03
N ASP A 247 5.95 -3.14 -0.78
CA ASP A 247 6.30 -4.25 0.10
C ASP A 247 5.19 -4.43 1.13
N GLU A 248 4.38 -5.47 0.98
CA GLU A 248 3.41 -5.83 2.00
C GLU A 248 4.14 -6.16 3.31
N ILE A 249 3.73 -5.48 4.37
CA ILE A 249 4.17 -5.69 5.74
C ILE A 249 2.96 -5.89 6.63
N ASN A 250 2.98 -6.91 7.47
CA ASN A 250 1.86 -7.23 8.34
C ASN A 250 2.34 -7.65 9.75
N ARG A 251 1.38 -7.80 10.67
CA ARG A 251 1.62 -8.12 12.07
C ARG A 251 2.33 -9.47 12.33
N ASN A 252 2.28 -10.39 11.38
CA ASN A 252 2.89 -11.70 11.53
C ASN A 252 4.40 -11.69 11.20
N TYR A 253 4.92 -10.58 10.70
CA TYR A 253 6.33 -10.44 10.36
C TYR A 253 7.11 -9.95 11.58
N SER A 254 8.23 -10.64 11.90
CA SER A 254 9.18 -10.14 12.86
C SER A 254 9.86 -8.85 12.34
N LYS A 255 10.43 -8.05 13.24
CA LYS A 255 11.20 -6.86 12.86
C LYS A 255 12.38 -7.20 11.94
N TYR A 256 13.01 -8.34 12.12
CA TYR A 256 14.10 -8.85 11.28
C TYR A 256 13.59 -9.23 9.87
N MET A 257 12.44 -9.88 9.81
CA MET A 257 11.79 -10.19 8.54
C MET A 257 11.43 -8.91 7.76
N CYS A 258 10.91 -7.87 8.44
CA CYS A 258 10.64 -6.58 7.80
C CYS A 258 11.92 -5.96 7.24
N GLN A 259 13.01 -5.94 8.03
CA GLN A 259 14.32 -5.46 7.58
C GLN A 259 14.80 -6.23 6.34
N SER A 260 14.78 -7.56 6.37
CA SER A 260 15.21 -8.41 5.26
C SER A 260 14.41 -8.16 3.98
N LEU A 261 13.09 -8.03 4.10
CA LEU A 261 12.21 -7.73 2.98
C LEU A 261 12.50 -6.36 2.36
N LEU A 262 12.67 -5.34 3.18
CA LEU A 262 12.95 -3.97 2.71
C LEU A 262 14.40 -3.83 2.20
N SER A 263 15.34 -4.65 2.67
CA SER A 263 16.68 -4.74 2.10
C SER A 263 16.71 -5.42 0.71
N GLY A 264 15.58 -5.97 0.24
CA GLY A 264 15.48 -6.53 -1.11
C GLY A 264 15.97 -7.97 -1.25
N ASN A 265 16.21 -8.69 -0.14
CA ASN A 265 16.78 -10.06 -0.16
C ASN A 265 15.98 -11.06 -0.99
N ILE A 266 14.69 -10.80 -1.23
CA ILE A 266 13.83 -11.65 -2.08
C ILE A 266 13.31 -10.92 -3.34
N ASP A 267 13.86 -9.76 -3.68
CA ASP A 267 13.41 -8.97 -4.83
C ASP A 267 13.61 -9.69 -6.16
N PHE A 268 14.59 -10.59 -6.23
CA PHE A 268 14.86 -11.40 -7.43
C PHE A 268 13.65 -12.28 -7.82
N LEU A 269 12.85 -12.76 -6.83
CA LEU A 269 11.63 -13.53 -7.08
C LEU A 269 10.54 -12.74 -7.82
N TYR A 270 10.62 -11.42 -7.77
CA TYR A 270 9.63 -10.51 -8.37
C TYR A 270 10.15 -9.80 -9.63
N SER A 271 11.39 -10.09 -10.07
CA SER A 271 12.04 -9.40 -11.19
C SER A 271 11.28 -9.55 -12.50
N SER A 272 10.83 -10.77 -12.82
CA SER A 272 10.01 -11.04 -14.00
C SER A 272 8.69 -10.30 -13.98
N ALA A 273 7.98 -10.28 -12.82
CA ALA A 273 6.71 -9.58 -12.66
C ALA A 273 6.88 -8.06 -12.84
N ARG A 274 7.93 -7.48 -12.26
CA ARG A 274 8.25 -6.05 -12.46
C ARG A 274 8.54 -5.72 -13.92
N LYS A 275 9.38 -6.52 -14.59
CA LYS A 275 9.70 -6.32 -16.02
C LYS A 275 8.44 -6.38 -16.88
N LYS A 276 7.56 -7.38 -16.65
CA LYS A 276 6.30 -7.51 -17.39
C LYS A 276 5.38 -6.31 -17.15
N LEU A 277 5.22 -5.87 -15.90
CA LEU A 277 4.38 -4.69 -15.59
C LEU A 277 4.91 -3.43 -16.27
N LEU A 278 6.22 -3.18 -16.21
CA LEU A 278 6.83 -2.01 -16.86
C LEU A 278 6.71 -2.08 -18.40
N LYS A 279 6.85 -3.27 -19.00
CA LYS A 279 6.65 -3.46 -20.44
C LYS A 279 5.20 -3.19 -20.87
N MET A 280 4.22 -3.49 -20.02
CA MET A 280 2.80 -3.20 -20.32
C MET A 280 2.49 -1.69 -20.36
N SER A 281 3.35 -0.84 -19.80
CA SER A 281 3.19 0.61 -19.77
C SER A 281 3.85 1.36 -20.93
N GLN A 282 4.61 0.63 -21.72
CA GLN A 282 5.20 1.09 -22.98
C GLN A 282 4.24 0.83 -24.15
#